data_fba271e10aa7f11fa0a11d2ad94996ac
#
_entry.id   fba271e10aa7f11fa0a11d2ad94996ac
#
_cell.length_a   1.000
_cell.length_b   1.000
_cell.length_c   1.000
_cell.angle_alpha   90.00
_cell.angle_beta   90.00
_cell.angle_gamma   90.00
#
_symmetry.space_group_name_H-M   'P 1'
#
loop_
_entity.id
_entity.type
_entity.pdbx_description
1 polymer ?
#
loop_
_entity_poly.entity_id
_entity_poly.type
_entity_poly.pdbx_seq_one_letter_code
_entity_poly.pdbx_strand_id
1 'polypeptide(L)'
;ILETAMTLPLLLLVTIGIFEFGRAFQTWQVLTNAAREGARVAVLPNYVAGTAEARAKQYLVSGQLPNAGSATVTLDPTVNVSIGGATASTSVVTVNYPFQFMVLQPVARLVVKGATVGGPITLTASAQMRNESQ
;
A
#
# COMPACT_ATOMS: atom_id res chain seq x y z
N ILE A 1 35.35 -23.92 6.14
CA ILE A 1 34.55 -24.19 4.92
C ILE A 1 33.13 -24.58 5.29
N LEU A 2 32.92 -25.51 6.23
CA LEU A 2 31.58 -25.95 6.64
C LEU A 2 30.78 -24.82 7.32
N GLU A 3 31.41 -24.05 8.19
CA GLU A 3 30.81 -22.87 8.87
C GLU A 3 30.35 -21.81 7.86
N THR A 4 31.17 -21.52 6.86
CA THR A 4 30.86 -20.56 5.81
C THR A 4 29.67 -21.06 4.96
N ALA A 5 29.63 -22.37 4.67
CA ALA A 5 28.54 -22.97 3.91
C ALA A 5 27.20 -22.90 4.66
N MET A 6 27.19 -22.88 5.98
CA MET A 6 25.97 -22.75 6.79
C MET A 6 25.57 -21.27 7.02
N THR A 7 26.54 -20.37 7.14
CA THR A 7 26.26 -18.95 7.42
C THR A 7 25.90 -18.17 6.17
N LEU A 8 26.42 -18.55 5.01
CA LEU A 8 26.20 -17.84 3.74
C LEU A 8 24.71 -17.80 3.34
N PRO A 9 23.93 -18.88 3.39
CA PRO A 9 22.49 -18.82 3.08
C PRO A 9 21.71 -17.92 4.04
N LEU A 10 22.08 -17.88 5.31
CA LEU A 10 21.44 -17.02 6.31
C LEU A 10 21.73 -15.54 6.03
N LEU A 11 22.98 -15.19 5.75
CA LEU A 11 23.37 -13.84 5.36
C LEU A 11 22.67 -13.38 4.08
N LEU A 12 22.55 -14.27 3.12
CA LEU A 12 21.86 -14.00 1.86
C LEU A 12 20.37 -13.76 2.10
N LEU A 13 19.73 -14.55 2.95
CA LEU A 13 18.32 -14.36 3.32
C LEU A 13 18.08 -12.99 3.98
N VAL A 14 18.94 -12.59 4.92
CA VAL A 14 18.85 -11.29 5.58
C VAL A 14 19.02 -10.15 4.58
N THR A 15 20.02 -10.23 3.71
CA THR A 15 20.30 -9.20 2.70
C THR A 15 19.13 -9.04 1.72
N ILE A 16 18.60 -10.14 1.22
CA ILE A 16 17.43 -10.13 0.35
C ILE A 16 16.20 -9.62 1.09
N GLY A 17 16.03 -9.99 2.36
CA GLY A 17 14.96 -9.50 3.20
C GLY A 17 14.97 -7.98 3.30
N ILE A 18 16.12 -7.38 3.59
CA ILE A 18 16.26 -5.91 3.66
C ILE A 18 15.86 -5.25 2.34
N PHE A 19 16.31 -5.79 1.22
CA PHE A 19 15.97 -5.26 -0.11
C PHE A 19 14.47 -5.36 -0.40
N GLU A 20 13.87 -6.50 -0.14
CA GLU A 20 12.44 -6.74 -0.41
C GLU A 20 11.53 -5.90 0.50
N PHE A 21 11.88 -5.75 1.77
CA PHE A 21 11.14 -4.86 2.68
C PHE A 21 11.30 -3.39 2.29
N GLY A 22 12.49 -2.98 1.83
CA GLY A 22 12.71 -1.65 1.27
C GLY A 22 11.78 -1.37 0.08
N ARG A 23 11.62 -2.34 -0.82
CA ARG A 23 10.70 -2.28 -1.95
C ARG A 23 9.23 -2.22 -1.50
N ALA A 24 8.85 -3.02 -0.52
CA ALA A 24 7.50 -2.98 0.06
C ALA A 24 7.20 -1.61 0.70
N PHE A 25 8.15 -1.05 1.42
CA PHE A 25 8.01 0.28 2.02
C PHE A 25 7.87 1.39 0.97
N GLN A 26 8.66 1.34 -0.10
CA GLN A 26 8.54 2.28 -1.22
C GLN A 26 7.15 2.18 -1.87
N THR A 27 6.66 0.96 -2.10
CA THR A 27 5.32 0.71 -2.63
C THR A 27 4.26 1.30 -1.70
N TRP A 28 4.36 1.06 -0.40
CA TRP A 28 3.43 1.61 0.58
C TRP A 28 3.40 3.15 0.60
N GLN A 29 4.54 3.81 0.41
CA GLN A 29 4.59 5.26 0.26
C GLN A 29 3.81 5.75 -0.97
N VAL A 30 3.95 5.06 -2.10
CA VAL A 30 3.18 5.38 -3.31
C VAL A 30 1.68 5.21 -3.07
N LEU A 31 1.27 4.13 -2.37
CA LEU A 31 -0.14 3.91 -2.00
C LEU A 31 -0.66 5.03 -1.09
N THR A 32 0.11 5.44 -0.11
CA THR A 32 -0.25 6.53 0.81
C THR A 32 -0.46 7.85 0.07
N ASN A 33 0.43 8.17 -0.86
CA ASN A 33 0.31 9.38 -1.67
C ASN A 33 -0.89 9.29 -2.64
N ALA A 34 -1.14 8.12 -3.22
CA ALA A 34 -2.31 7.89 -4.06
C ALA A 34 -3.61 8.07 -3.28
N ALA A 35 -3.69 7.53 -2.06
CA ALA A 35 -4.85 7.72 -1.18
C ALA A 35 -5.07 9.19 -0.83
N ARG A 36 -4.02 9.94 -0.52
CA ARG A 36 -4.09 11.38 -0.25
C ARG A 36 -4.58 12.17 -1.45
N GLU A 37 -4.07 11.86 -2.63
CA GLU A 37 -4.49 12.55 -3.86
C GLU A 37 -5.93 12.24 -4.23
N GLY A 38 -6.38 10.99 -4.02
CA GLY A 38 -7.78 10.62 -4.14
C GLY A 38 -8.67 11.36 -3.13
N ALA A 39 -8.27 11.40 -1.86
CA ALA A 39 -9.00 12.10 -0.81
C ALA A 39 -9.11 13.61 -1.09
N ARG A 40 -8.06 14.23 -1.62
CA ARG A 40 -8.07 15.63 -2.03
C ARG A 40 -9.12 15.92 -3.09
N VAL A 41 -9.29 15.03 -4.05
CA VAL A 41 -10.34 15.17 -5.08
C VAL A 41 -11.73 14.94 -4.51
N ALA A 42 -11.85 13.97 -3.58
CA ALA A 42 -13.13 13.60 -2.98
C ALA A 42 -13.80 14.72 -2.16
N VAL A 43 -13.00 15.65 -1.58
CA VAL A 43 -13.50 16.72 -0.73
C VAL A 43 -13.79 18.02 -1.48
N LEU A 44 -13.54 18.07 -2.78
CA LEU A 44 -13.79 19.28 -3.59
C LEU A 44 -15.29 19.55 -3.72
N PRO A 45 -15.69 20.83 -3.73
CA PRO A 45 -17.04 21.20 -4.12
C PRO A 45 -17.33 20.73 -5.55
N ASN A 46 -18.52 20.23 -5.80
CA ASN A 46 -18.93 19.62 -7.08
C ASN A 46 -18.19 18.30 -7.41
N TYR A 47 -17.86 17.49 -6.40
CA TYR A 47 -17.30 16.17 -6.60
C TYR A 47 -18.18 15.32 -7.53
N VAL A 48 -17.55 14.69 -8.52
CA VAL A 48 -18.20 13.73 -9.41
C VAL A 48 -17.80 12.31 -8.97
N ALA A 49 -18.79 11.45 -8.75
CA ALA A 49 -18.56 10.08 -8.32
C ALA A 49 -17.58 9.34 -9.26
N GLY A 50 -16.61 8.64 -8.68
CA GLY A 50 -15.57 7.90 -9.40
C GLY A 50 -14.32 8.71 -9.76
N THR A 51 -14.32 10.05 -9.66
CA THR A 51 -13.14 10.85 -10.02
C THR A 51 -12.01 10.72 -9.01
N ALA A 52 -12.32 10.56 -7.73
CA ALA A 52 -11.32 10.36 -6.68
C ALA A 52 -10.60 9.01 -6.83
N GLU A 53 -11.36 7.96 -7.10
CA GLU A 53 -10.82 6.62 -7.35
C GLU A 53 -9.98 6.58 -8.63
N ALA A 54 -10.46 7.23 -9.69
CA ALA A 54 -9.72 7.36 -10.95
C ALA A 54 -8.40 8.13 -10.74
N ARG A 55 -8.42 9.19 -9.94
CA ARG A 55 -7.22 9.98 -9.64
C ARG A 55 -6.21 9.18 -8.82
N ALA A 56 -6.67 8.45 -7.81
CA ALA A 56 -5.80 7.56 -7.03
C ALA A 56 -5.17 6.48 -7.93
N LYS A 57 -5.95 5.82 -8.78
CA LYS A 57 -5.44 4.83 -9.73
C LYS A 57 -4.43 5.42 -10.72
N GLN A 58 -4.69 6.60 -11.25
CA GLN A 58 -3.76 7.31 -12.12
C GLN A 58 -2.42 7.55 -11.42
N TYR A 59 -2.45 7.92 -10.13
CA TYR A 59 -1.24 8.11 -9.34
C TYR A 59 -0.45 6.81 -9.17
N LEU A 60 -1.13 5.67 -8.96
CA LEU A 60 -0.48 4.36 -8.87
C LEU A 60 0.22 3.98 -10.18
N VAL A 61 -0.41 4.24 -11.33
CA VAL A 61 0.18 4.01 -12.65
C VAL A 61 1.40 4.90 -12.87
N SER A 62 1.30 6.18 -12.49
CA SER A 62 2.42 7.14 -12.58
C SER A 62 3.59 6.77 -11.66
N GLY A 63 3.29 6.12 -10.53
CA GLY A 63 4.29 5.57 -9.60
C GLY A 63 4.97 4.29 -10.10
N GLN A 64 4.64 3.83 -11.31
CA GLN A 64 5.22 2.66 -11.97
C GLN A 64 5.12 1.36 -11.15
N LEU A 65 4.06 1.23 -10.35
CA LEU A 65 3.83 -0.02 -9.62
C LEU A 65 3.48 -1.18 -10.58
N PRO A 66 4.15 -2.33 -10.42
CA PRO A 66 3.77 -3.53 -11.18
C PRO A 66 2.30 -3.88 -10.87
N ASN A 67 1.53 -4.17 -11.90
CA ASN A 67 0.10 -4.52 -11.75
C ASN A 67 -0.73 -3.45 -11.00
N ALA A 68 -0.50 -2.17 -11.25
CA ALA A 68 -1.28 -1.08 -10.66
C ALA A 68 -2.80 -1.24 -10.87
N GLY A 69 -3.20 -1.89 -11.96
CA GLY A 69 -4.60 -2.23 -12.26
C GLY A 69 -5.25 -3.20 -11.25
N SER A 70 -4.46 -3.99 -10.53
CA SER A 70 -4.95 -4.91 -9.49
C SER A 70 -5.24 -4.20 -8.16
N ALA A 71 -4.89 -2.93 -8.04
CA ALA A 71 -5.20 -2.15 -6.85
C ALA A 71 -6.70 -1.84 -6.78
N THR A 72 -7.26 -2.03 -5.60
CA THR A 72 -8.65 -1.65 -5.30
C THR A 72 -8.64 -0.32 -4.57
N VAL A 73 -9.37 0.65 -5.09
CA VAL A 73 -9.56 1.96 -4.44
C VAL A 73 -11.02 2.07 -4.03
N THR A 74 -11.25 2.35 -2.75
CA THR A 74 -12.57 2.56 -2.19
C THR A 74 -12.67 3.94 -1.58
N LEU A 75 -13.78 4.62 -1.82
CA LEU A 75 -14.10 5.90 -1.23
C LEU A 75 -15.29 5.76 -0.28
N ASP A 76 -15.10 6.22 0.94
CA ASP A 76 -16.17 6.43 1.94
C ASP A 76 -16.40 7.93 2.07
N PRO A 77 -17.45 8.47 1.40
CA PRO A 77 -17.60 9.91 1.21
C PRO A 77 -18.10 10.65 2.45
N THR A 78 -18.67 9.95 3.43
CA THR A 78 -19.31 10.56 4.61
C THR A 78 -19.01 9.79 5.88
N VAL A 79 -17.78 9.91 6.36
CA VAL A 79 -17.41 9.41 7.69
C VAL A 79 -17.52 10.56 8.69
N ASN A 80 -18.41 10.41 9.66
CA ASN A 80 -18.59 11.42 10.70
C ASN A 80 -17.57 11.23 11.82
N VAL A 81 -16.78 12.25 12.08
CA VAL A 81 -15.80 12.27 13.18
C VAL A 81 -16.24 13.28 14.23
N SER A 82 -16.39 12.82 15.47
CA SER A 82 -16.71 13.70 16.59
C SER A 82 -15.42 14.33 17.13
N ILE A 83 -15.37 15.66 17.15
CA ILE A 83 -14.24 16.43 17.65
C ILE A 83 -14.78 17.41 18.71
N GLY A 84 -14.53 17.13 19.99
CA GLY A 84 -14.89 18.04 21.08
C GLY A 84 -16.37 18.41 21.15
N GLY A 85 -17.28 17.48 20.81
CA GLY A 85 -18.74 17.71 20.81
C GLY A 85 -19.30 18.25 19.50
N ALA A 86 -18.47 18.59 18.53
CA ALA A 86 -18.88 18.90 17.16
C ALA A 86 -18.65 17.71 16.23
N THR A 87 -19.50 17.52 15.23
CA THR A 87 -19.36 16.47 14.23
C THR A 87 -18.84 17.08 12.93
N ALA A 88 -17.73 16.54 12.40
CA ALA A 88 -17.19 16.90 11.11
C ALA A 88 -17.40 15.75 10.13
N SER A 89 -17.91 16.07 8.94
CA SER A 89 -17.98 15.11 7.83
C SER A 89 -16.62 15.03 7.15
N THR A 90 -16.15 13.81 6.91
CA THR A 90 -14.86 13.54 6.28
C THR A 90 -15.02 12.50 5.18
N SER A 91 -14.17 12.57 4.17
CA SER A 91 -14.04 11.53 3.14
C SER A 91 -12.79 10.70 3.40
N VAL A 92 -12.93 9.38 3.31
CA VAL A 92 -11.83 8.42 3.49
C VAL A 92 -11.61 7.67 2.19
N VAL A 93 -10.40 7.75 1.66
CA VAL A 93 -9.97 6.95 0.51
C VAL A 93 -9.02 5.87 0.98
N THR A 94 -9.36 4.63 0.69
CA THR A 94 -8.54 3.46 1.01
C THR A 94 -8.06 2.79 -0.26
N VAL A 95 -6.76 2.53 -0.32
CA VAL A 95 -6.10 1.85 -1.44
C VAL A 95 -5.55 0.52 -0.94
N ASN A 96 -5.99 -0.57 -1.54
CA ASN A 96 -5.48 -1.92 -1.29
C ASN A 96 -4.71 -2.39 -2.52
N TYR A 97 -3.49 -2.87 -2.30
CA TYR A 97 -2.62 -3.33 -3.37
C TYR A 97 -2.02 -4.69 -3.03
N PRO A 98 -2.15 -5.70 -3.91
CA PRO A 98 -1.52 -7.01 -3.73
C PRO A 98 -0.03 -6.91 -4.02
N PHE A 99 0.79 -6.90 -2.98
CA PHE A 99 2.24 -6.88 -3.09
C PHE A 99 2.80 -8.31 -3.09
N GLN A 100 3.72 -8.57 -4.00
CA GLN A 100 4.41 -9.86 -4.09
C GLN A 100 5.91 -9.67 -3.90
N PHE A 101 6.47 -10.49 -3.02
CA PHE A 101 7.92 -10.60 -2.87
C PHE A 101 8.48 -11.39 -4.06
N MET A 102 9.56 -10.88 -4.67
CA MET A 102 10.14 -11.49 -5.87
C MET A 102 11.10 -12.62 -5.53
N VAL A 103 11.96 -12.40 -4.55
CA VAL A 103 13.11 -13.27 -4.27
C VAL A 103 13.05 -13.87 -2.86
N LEU A 104 12.39 -13.20 -1.92
CA LEU A 104 12.37 -13.61 -0.52
C LEU A 104 11.75 -15.01 -0.35
N GLN A 105 10.63 -15.30 -1.00
CA GLN A 105 9.96 -16.58 -0.88
C GLN A 105 10.76 -17.76 -1.47
N PRO A 106 11.32 -17.67 -2.69
CA PRO A 106 12.19 -18.72 -3.21
C PRO A 106 13.39 -19.01 -2.33
N VAL A 107 14.06 -17.96 -1.83
CA VAL A 107 15.25 -18.10 -0.97
C VAL A 107 14.88 -18.67 0.40
N ALA A 108 13.77 -18.22 0.99
CA ALA A 108 13.31 -18.79 2.27
C ALA A 108 13.02 -20.30 2.16
N ARG A 109 12.50 -20.78 1.03
CA ARG A 109 12.27 -22.21 0.79
C ARG A 109 13.54 -23.05 0.63
N LEU A 110 14.66 -22.43 0.26
CA LEU A 110 15.96 -23.09 0.22
C LEU A 110 16.49 -23.37 1.63
N VAL A 111 16.17 -22.50 2.58
CA VAL A 111 16.60 -22.63 3.98
C VAL A 111 15.64 -23.52 4.77
N VAL A 112 14.34 -23.33 4.58
CA VAL A 112 13.29 -24.08 5.29
C VAL A 112 12.27 -24.60 4.28
N LYS A 113 12.17 -25.90 4.11
CA LYS A 113 11.16 -26.53 3.26
C LYS A 113 9.76 -26.17 3.75
N GLY A 114 8.93 -25.62 2.85
CA GLY A 114 7.57 -25.21 3.19
C GLY A 114 7.46 -23.83 3.84
N ALA A 115 8.53 -23.03 3.85
CA ALA A 115 8.48 -21.65 4.33
C ALA A 115 7.41 -20.84 3.59
N THR A 116 6.55 -20.18 4.36
CA THR A 116 5.54 -19.24 3.87
C THR A 116 6.01 -17.78 3.93
N VAL A 117 7.22 -17.57 4.44
CA VAL A 117 7.85 -16.24 4.52
C VAL A 117 8.07 -15.69 3.11
N GLY A 118 7.64 -14.46 2.88
CA GLY A 118 7.69 -13.82 1.56
C GLY A 118 6.54 -14.19 0.63
N GLY A 119 5.45 -14.79 1.16
CA GLY A 119 4.20 -14.97 0.42
C GLY A 119 3.54 -13.62 0.08
N PRO A 120 2.57 -13.61 -0.83
CA PRO A 120 1.88 -12.38 -1.22
C PRO A 120 1.17 -11.76 -0.02
N ILE A 121 1.27 -10.44 0.12
CA ILE A 121 0.60 -9.66 1.16
C ILE A 121 -0.22 -8.53 0.52
N THR A 122 -1.27 -8.11 1.20
CA THR A 122 -2.03 -6.91 0.79
C THR A 122 -1.51 -5.72 1.56
N LEU A 123 -0.98 -4.73 0.85
CA LEU A 123 -0.62 -3.44 1.42
C LEU A 123 -1.84 -2.53 1.37
N THR A 124 -2.18 -1.93 2.50
CA THR A 124 -3.30 -1.02 2.63
C THR A 124 -2.81 0.35 3.07
N ALA A 125 -3.27 1.39 2.38
CA ALA A 125 -3.06 2.77 2.78
C ALA A 125 -4.39 3.51 2.73
N SER A 126 -4.64 4.37 3.72
CA SER A 126 -5.85 5.20 3.76
C SER A 126 -5.49 6.65 4.05
N ALA A 127 -6.28 7.56 3.48
CA ALA A 127 -6.20 8.98 3.77
C ALA A 127 -7.60 9.52 4.05
N GLN A 128 -7.70 10.33 5.09
CA GLN A 128 -8.93 10.96 5.53
C GLN A 128 -8.77 12.48 5.43
N MET A 129 -9.75 13.13 4.82
CA MET A 129 -9.80 14.59 4.71
C MET A 129 -11.19 15.09 5.06
N ARG A 130 -11.25 16.28 5.66
CA ARG A 130 -12.52 16.93 5.98
C ARG A 130 -13.16 17.43 4.70
N ASN A 131 -14.47 17.18 4.57
CA ASN A 131 -15.24 17.70 3.46
C ASN A 131 -15.33 19.23 3.55
N GLU A 132 -15.11 19.90 2.45
CA GLU A 132 -15.37 21.34 2.36
C GLU A 132 -16.90 21.54 2.45
N SER A 133 -17.32 22.50 3.26
CA SER A 133 -18.73 22.82 3.39
C SER A 133 -19.24 23.33 2.04
N GLN A 134 -20.23 22.65 1.51
CA GLN A 134 -21.01 23.12 0.37
C GLN A 134 -21.87 24.31 0.77
#